data_b471d8feac108a163d9e2319c8c7c3bb
#
_entry.id   b471d8feac108a163d9e2319c8c7c3bb
#
_cell.length_a   1.000
_cell.length_b   1.000
_cell.length_c   1.000
_cell.angle_alpha   90.00
_cell.angle_beta   90.00
_cell.angle_gamma   90.00
#
_symmetry.space_group_name_H-M   'P 1'
#
loop_
_entity.id
_entity.type
_entity.pdbx_description
1 polymer ?
#
loop_
_entity_poly.entity_id
_entity_poly.type
_entity_poly.pdbx_seq_one_letter_code
_entity_poly.pdbx_strand_id
1 'polypeptide(L)'
;MTKPVLSLNFSDCPPQFENYFLPILEEKYTIRRDERPEFLVYALTGHRHRLYNCVKIYVHHETYRPNWKECDYAILPIDLQDPRVLHVPIFAFDRSPQPLIRGGEDWAAIHREKTRFCVALSSYANHTVRERTDFFHALNRRKRIDSPGRGLNNTGFSGIGDKLALDRSYRFVLAFENKERLGWTTEKMYDPLQAYSVPIFWGDRQAPKYFNPEAFINAHDFRSHQELADYVCHVDATPELYERYLRATPFHQNVAPEEFSQERVLRFFEKIFSARIRPVAQRRWFFGLTKWRLAKRNKLPTE
;
A
#
# COMPACT_ATOMS: atom_id res chain seq x y z
N MET A 1 -17.73 -31.10 -4.68
CA MET A 1 -16.36 -31.70 -4.65
C MET A 1 -15.67 -31.22 -3.40
N THR A 2 -14.93 -32.11 -2.70
CA THR A 2 -14.12 -31.71 -1.53
C THR A 2 -12.94 -30.89 -2.00
N LYS A 3 -12.66 -29.78 -1.33
CA LYS A 3 -11.49 -28.93 -1.63
C LYS A 3 -10.19 -29.70 -1.31
N PRO A 4 -9.13 -29.56 -2.12
CA PRO A 4 -7.83 -30.16 -1.81
C PRO A 4 -7.27 -29.58 -0.50
N VAL A 5 -6.61 -30.44 0.28
CA VAL A 5 -5.97 -30.03 1.54
C VAL A 5 -4.60 -29.43 1.24
N LEU A 6 -4.31 -28.29 1.82
CA LEU A 6 -3.05 -27.57 1.70
C LEU A 6 -2.40 -27.38 3.08
N SER A 7 -1.17 -27.88 3.25
CA SER A 7 -0.39 -27.73 4.48
C SER A 7 0.35 -26.39 4.46
N LEU A 8 -0.20 -25.37 5.17
CA LEU A 8 0.32 -24.02 5.17
C LEU A 8 0.24 -23.39 6.57
N ASN A 9 1.32 -22.73 6.99
CA ASN A 9 1.38 -21.96 8.23
C ASN A 9 1.75 -20.51 8.00
N PHE A 10 1.51 -19.70 9.03
CA PHE A 10 2.00 -18.33 9.15
C PHE A 10 2.95 -18.22 10.34
N SER A 11 4.03 -17.44 10.20
CA SER A 11 5.01 -17.21 11.27
C SER A 11 5.56 -15.80 11.20
N ASP A 12 5.83 -15.20 12.36
CA ASP A 12 6.38 -13.85 12.41
C ASP A 12 5.56 -12.83 11.60
N CYS A 13 4.26 -13.07 11.49
CA CYS A 13 3.30 -12.30 10.70
C CYS A 13 2.38 -11.49 11.59
N PRO A 14 2.18 -10.19 11.34
CA PRO A 14 1.04 -9.46 11.88
C PRO A 14 -0.29 -10.12 11.44
N PRO A 15 -1.31 -10.15 12.31
CA PRO A 15 -2.59 -10.83 12.04
C PRO A 15 -3.29 -10.38 10.74
N GLN A 16 -3.10 -9.13 10.33
CA GLN A 16 -3.71 -8.60 9.11
C GLN A 16 -3.33 -9.38 7.84
N PHE A 17 -2.11 -9.92 7.76
CA PHE A 17 -1.72 -10.74 6.60
C PHE A 17 -2.43 -12.09 6.58
N GLU A 18 -2.55 -12.73 7.74
CA GLU A 18 -3.30 -13.97 7.85
C GLU A 18 -4.78 -13.74 7.51
N ASN A 19 -5.39 -12.70 8.07
CA ASN A 19 -6.77 -12.31 7.81
C ASN A 19 -7.03 -11.96 6.33
N TYR A 20 -6.01 -11.47 5.62
CA TYR A 20 -6.12 -11.18 4.19
C TYR A 20 -5.99 -12.44 3.32
N PHE A 21 -4.98 -13.27 3.58
CA PHE A 21 -4.69 -14.39 2.70
C PHE A 21 -5.58 -15.62 2.94
N LEU A 22 -5.99 -15.89 4.18
CA LEU A 22 -6.78 -17.08 4.49
C LEU A 22 -8.09 -17.15 3.72
N PRO A 23 -8.96 -16.14 3.73
CA PRO A 23 -10.21 -16.18 3.00
C PRO A 23 -10.00 -16.46 1.49
N ILE A 24 -8.98 -15.82 0.90
CA ILE A 24 -8.62 -16.01 -0.51
C ILE A 24 -8.24 -17.46 -0.81
N LEU A 25 -7.41 -18.06 0.06
CA LEU A 25 -6.95 -19.44 -0.13
C LEU A 25 -8.07 -20.45 0.14
N GLU A 26 -8.93 -20.18 1.13
CA GLU A 26 -10.04 -21.03 1.50
C GLU A 26 -11.16 -21.07 0.44
N GLU A 27 -11.15 -20.18 -0.55
CA GLU A 27 -12.03 -20.32 -1.73
C GLU A 27 -11.79 -21.63 -2.45
N LYS A 28 -10.54 -22.08 -2.56
CA LYS A 28 -10.15 -23.29 -3.32
C LYS A 28 -9.59 -24.42 -2.49
N TYR A 29 -9.06 -24.16 -1.29
CA TYR A 29 -8.33 -25.13 -0.49
C TYR A 29 -8.94 -25.30 0.91
N THR A 30 -8.70 -26.46 1.52
CA THR A 30 -8.85 -26.67 2.96
C THR A 30 -7.47 -26.47 3.60
N ILE A 31 -7.31 -25.42 4.39
CA ILE A 31 -6.01 -25.08 5.00
C ILE A 31 -5.79 -25.95 6.25
N ARG A 32 -4.71 -26.73 6.26
CA ARG A 32 -4.25 -27.51 7.41
C ARG A 32 -3.00 -26.86 8.01
N ARG A 33 -3.05 -26.61 9.32
CA ARG A 33 -1.95 -26.08 10.09
C ARG A 33 -1.09 -27.23 10.62
N ASP A 34 0.12 -27.37 10.11
CA ASP A 34 1.03 -28.43 10.48
C ASP A 34 2.30 -27.87 11.14
N GLU A 35 2.89 -28.62 12.06
CA GLU A 35 4.21 -28.28 12.63
C GLU A 35 5.31 -28.30 11.55
N ARG A 36 5.14 -29.14 10.54
CA ARG A 36 6.03 -29.25 9.38
C ARG A 36 5.25 -28.95 8.09
N PRO A 37 4.89 -27.69 7.86
CA PRO A 37 4.09 -27.31 6.71
C PRO A 37 4.88 -27.45 5.41
N GLU A 38 4.16 -27.61 4.30
CA GLU A 38 4.75 -27.56 2.95
C GLU A 38 5.08 -26.11 2.56
N PHE A 39 4.26 -25.15 3.03
CA PHE A 39 4.37 -23.73 2.74
C PHE A 39 4.30 -22.89 4.00
N LEU A 40 5.08 -21.82 4.04
CA LEU A 40 5.10 -20.85 5.13
C LEU A 40 5.00 -19.43 4.59
N VAL A 41 4.00 -18.71 5.02
CA VAL A 41 3.93 -17.23 4.86
C VAL A 41 4.56 -16.59 6.09
N TYR A 42 5.48 -15.64 5.90
CA TYR A 42 6.13 -14.98 7.03
C TYR A 42 6.46 -13.51 6.75
N ALA A 43 6.52 -12.71 7.81
CA ALA A 43 6.99 -11.33 7.80
C ALA A 43 8.28 -11.17 8.63
N LEU A 44 8.63 -9.95 9.03
CA LEU A 44 9.86 -9.69 9.80
C LEU A 44 9.58 -9.26 11.25
N THR A 45 8.47 -9.71 11.87
CA THR A 45 8.21 -9.40 13.27
C THR A 45 9.01 -10.33 14.23
N GLY A 46 9.74 -11.30 13.68
CA GLY A 46 10.56 -12.24 14.43
C GLY A 46 11.53 -13.04 13.56
N HIS A 47 11.98 -14.19 14.08
CA HIS A 47 12.94 -15.07 13.40
C HIS A 47 12.51 -16.54 13.38
N ARG A 48 11.28 -16.85 13.79
CA ARG A 48 10.77 -18.24 13.89
C ARG A 48 10.65 -18.89 12.51
N HIS A 49 10.42 -18.10 11.44
CA HIS A 49 10.41 -18.57 10.05
C HIS A 49 11.68 -19.37 9.68
N ARG A 50 12.81 -19.15 10.37
CA ARG A 50 14.07 -19.84 10.15
C ARG A 50 14.05 -21.29 10.64
N LEU A 51 13.11 -21.67 11.48
CA LEU A 51 12.96 -23.04 11.99
C LEU A 51 12.28 -23.98 10.98
N TYR A 52 11.59 -23.43 9.98
CA TYR A 52 10.83 -24.21 9.02
C TYR A 52 11.67 -24.58 7.80
N ASN A 53 11.55 -25.84 7.39
CA ASN A 53 12.25 -26.40 6.23
C ASN A 53 11.28 -26.66 5.07
N CYS A 54 10.67 -25.61 4.57
CA CYS A 54 9.63 -25.64 3.55
C CYS A 54 9.78 -24.47 2.57
N VAL A 55 8.92 -24.41 1.56
CA VAL A 55 8.80 -23.24 0.68
C VAL A 55 8.32 -22.04 1.49
N LYS A 56 9.02 -20.92 1.39
CA LYS A 56 8.74 -19.72 2.17
C LYS A 56 8.35 -18.54 1.29
N ILE A 57 7.26 -17.89 1.68
CA ILE A 57 6.71 -16.72 1.03
C ILE A 57 6.84 -15.54 2.00
N TYR A 58 7.73 -14.62 1.68
CA TYR A 58 7.93 -13.41 2.45
C TYR A 58 6.84 -12.39 2.15
N VAL A 59 6.25 -11.78 3.18
CA VAL A 59 5.29 -10.67 3.03
C VAL A 59 5.73 -9.47 3.86
N HIS A 60 5.48 -8.27 3.37
CA HIS A 60 5.74 -7.06 4.13
C HIS A 60 4.83 -5.92 3.69
N HIS A 61 4.52 -5.00 4.62
CA HIS A 61 3.70 -3.80 4.37
C HIS A 61 4.54 -2.53 4.20
N GLU A 62 5.87 -2.66 4.15
CA GLU A 62 6.81 -1.56 3.93
C GLU A 62 7.76 -1.87 2.76
N THR A 63 8.60 -0.92 2.39
CA THR A 63 9.50 -1.00 1.23
C THR A 63 10.72 -1.90 1.42
N TYR A 64 10.66 -2.89 2.30
CA TYR A 64 11.76 -3.82 2.52
C TYR A 64 11.88 -4.83 1.40
N ARG A 65 13.13 -5.13 1.02
CA ARG A 65 13.42 -6.16 0.02
C ARG A 65 13.51 -7.54 0.67
N PRO A 66 13.11 -8.60 -0.05
CA PRO A 66 13.22 -9.97 0.45
C PRO A 66 14.69 -10.39 0.54
N ASN A 67 15.01 -11.15 1.58
CA ASN A 67 16.28 -11.88 1.64
C ASN A 67 16.15 -13.22 0.92
N TRP A 68 16.58 -13.29 -0.33
CA TRP A 68 16.52 -14.50 -1.15
C TRP A 68 17.33 -15.70 -0.60
N LYS A 69 18.07 -15.51 0.48
CA LYS A 69 18.65 -16.60 1.25
C LYS A 69 17.69 -17.18 2.29
N GLU A 70 16.54 -16.57 2.54
CA GLU A 70 15.57 -16.96 3.56
C GLU A 70 14.16 -17.21 3.00
N CYS A 71 13.85 -16.77 1.79
CA CYS A 71 12.56 -17.00 1.12
C CYS A 71 12.72 -17.43 -0.33
N ASP A 72 11.70 -18.09 -0.84
CA ASP A 72 11.59 -18.54 -2.22
C ASP A 72 10.78 -17.58 -3.07
N TYR A 73 9.75 -16.98 -2.48
CA TYR A 73 8.82 -16.03 -3.09
C TYR A 73 8.55 -14.85 -2.15
N ALA A 74 7.97 -13.78 -2.69
CA ALA A 74 7.55 -12.64 -1.87
C ALA A 74 6.26 -12.01 -2.39
N ILE A 75 5.48 -11.38 -1.48
CA ILE A 75 4.34 -10.52 -1.79
C ILE A 75 4.62 -9.17 -1.13
N LEU A 76 4.75 -8.12 -1.94
CA LEU A 76 5.28 -6.83 -1.50
C LEU A 76 4.47 -5.66 -2.06
N PRO A 77 4.43 -4.51 -1.36
CA PRO A 77 3.80 -3.30 -1.86
C PRO A 77 4.69 -2.49 -2.82
N ILE A 78 5.83 -3.06 -3.25
CA ILE A 78 6.75 -2.47 -4.23
C ILE A 78 6.94 -3.42 -5.40
N ASP A 79 7.04 -2.85 -6.60
CA ASP A 79 7.34 -3.62 -7.81
C ASP A 79 8.86 -3.80 -7.97
N LEU A 80 9.34 -5.02 -7.78
CA LEU A 80 10.75 -5.36 -7.96
C LEU A 80 11.07 -5.91 -9.36
N GLN A 81 10.05 -6.07 -10.23
CA GLN A 81 10.19 -6.67 -11.56
C GLN A 81 10.87 -8.07 -11.52
N ASP A 82 10.65 -8.82 -10.44
CA ASP A 82 11.16 -10.18 -10.24
C ASP A 82 9.99 -11.18 -10.31
N PRO A 83 10.05 -12.25 -11.13
CA PRO A 83 8.94 -13.20 -11.30
C PRO A 83 8.61 -14.00 -10.03
N ARG A 84 9.44 -13.92 -8.99
CA ARG A 84 9.18 -14.48 -7.65
C ARG A 84 8.44 -13.53 -6.74
N VAL A 85 8.20 -12.28 -7.18
CA VAL A 85 7.52 -11.24 -6.40
C VAL A 85 6.15 -10.97 -6.99
N LEU A 86 5.13 -11.03 -6.15
CA LEU A 86 3.84 -10.45 -6.45
C LEU A 86 3.79 -9.04 -5.85
N HIS A 87 3.59 -8.04 -6.71
CA HIS A 87 3.28 -6.69 -6.27
C HIS A 87 1.80 -6.61 -5.88
N VAL A 88 1.52 -6.21 -4.64
CA VAL A 88 0.17 -5.94 -4.13
C VAL A 88 0.22 -4.58 -3.44
N PRO A 89 -0.49 -3.55 -3.92
CA PRO A 89 -0.51 -2.23 -3.28
C PRO A 89 -0.91 -2.32 -1.82
N ILE A 90 -0.26 -1.53 -0.96
CA ILE A 90 -0.44 -1.67 0.49
C ILE A 90 -1.90 -1.53 0.95
N PHE A 91 -2.65 -0.60 0.35
CA PHE A 91 -4.05 -0.39 0.71
C PHE A 91 -4.96 -1.57 0.30
N ALA A 92 -4.54 -2.43 -0.64
CA ALA A 92 -5.34 -3.60 -1.04
C ALA A 92 -5.40 -4.68 0.04
N PHE A 93 -4.55 -4.63 1.07
CA PHE A 93 -4.60 -5.56 2.20
C PHE A 93 -5.75 -5.27 3.18
N ASP A 94 -6.24 -4.04 3.25
CA ASP A 94 -7.26 -3.60 4.21
C ASP A 94 -8.42 -2.82 3.58
N ARG A 95 -8.40 -2.56 2.28
CA ARG A 95 -9.39 -1.74 1.58
C ARG A 95 -9.87 -2.39 0.29
N SER A 96 -11.17 -2.23 0.04
CA SER A 96 -11.79 -2.61 -1.21
C SER A 96 -11.58 -1.52 -2.28
N PRO A 97 -11.42 -1.85 -3.56
CA PRO A 97 -11.44 -0.86 -4.64
C PRO A 97 -12.82 -0.27 -4.90
N GLN A 98 -13.89 -0.89 -4.39
CA GLN A 98 -15.28 -0.50 -4.68
C GLN A 98 -15.60 0.96 -4.37
N PRO A 99 -15.13 1.59 -3.26
CA PRO A 99 -15.38 3.00 -3.00
C PRO A 99 -14.78 3.97 -4.03
N LEU A 100 -13.88 3.50 -4.88
CA LEU A 100 -13.28 4.30 -5.95
C LEU A 100 -13.95 4.09 -7.32
N ILE A 101 -14.90 3.15 -7.42
CA ILE A 101 -15.74 2.99 -8.62
C ILE A 101 -16.86 4.01 -8.56
N ARG A 102 -16.93 4.88 -9.56
CA ARG A 102 -17.90 5.97 -9.63
C ARG A 102 -19.22 5.52 -10.22
N GLY A 103 -20.31 6.09 -9.69
CA GLY A 103 -21.67 5.85 -10.21
C GLY A 103 -22.75 6.30 -9.24
N GLY A 104 -23.61 7.22 -9.67
CA GLY A 104 -24.74 7.72 -8.87
C GLY A 104 -24.40 8.80 -7.87
N GLU A 105 -23.30 9.57 -8.06
CA GLU A 105 -22.86 10.62 -7.15
C GLU A 105 -23.86 11.79 -7.08
N ASP A 106 -24.16 12.24 -5.85
CA ASP A 106 -24.76 13.54 -5.61
C ASP A 106 -23.68 14.65 -5.68
N TRP A 107 -23.39 15.13 -6.89
CA TRP A 107 -22.40 16.18 -7.12
C TRP A 107 -22.70 17.46 -6.38
N ALA A 108 -23.99 17.79 -6.19
CA ALA A 108 -24.37 18.98 -5.44
C ALA A 108 -24.00 18.85 -3.95
N ALA A 109 -24.17 17.67 -3.36
CA ALA A 109 -23.73 17.40 -2.00
C ALA A 109 -22.20 17.44 -1.89
N ILE A 110 -21.49 16.77 -2.83
CA ILE A 110 -20.02 16.76 -2.87
C ILE A 110 -19.46 18.18 -2.93
N HIS A 111 -20.00 19.03 -3.81
CA HIS A 111 -19.55 20.43 -3.91
C HIS A 111 -19.80 21.23 -2.65
N ARG A 112 -20.93 21.04 -1.97
CA ARG A 112 -21.21 21.74 -0.70
C ARG A 112 -20.20 21.41 0.39
N GLU A 113 -19.62 20.20 0.38
CA GLU A 113 -18.60 19.78 1.34
C GLU A 113 -17.22 20.42 1.05
N LYS A 114 -16.90 20.75 -0.21
CA LYS A 114 -15.59 21.29 -0.65
C LYS A 114 -15.40 22.76 -0.29
N THR A 115 -15.40 23.07 1.00
CA THR A 115 -15.35 24.46 1.50
C THR A 115 -13.93 25.01 1.69
N ARG A 116 -12.91 24.13 1.65
CA ARG A 116 -11.52 24.50 1.94
C ARG A 116 -10.61 24.16 0.76
N PHE A 117 -9.49 24.88 0.67
CA PHE A 117 -8.57 24.77 -0.46
C PHE A 117 -7.78 23.45 -0.44
N CYS A 118 -6.81 23.31 0.47
CA CYS A 118 -5.89 22.18 0.47
C CYS A 118 -5.50 21.80 1.89
N VAL A 119 -5.38 20.49 2.14
CA VAL A 119 -4.85 19.94 3.39
C VAL A 119 -3.59 19.11 3.16
N ALA A 120 -2.64 19.25 4.08
CA ALA A 120 -1.42 18.42 4.14
C ALA A 120 -1.39 17.68 5.48
N LEU A 121 -1.38 16.35 5.46
CA LEU A 121 -1.29 15.55 6.66
C LEU A 121 0.10 14.91 6.78
N SER A 122 0.82 15.25 7.87
CA SER A 122 2.08 14.63 8.21
C SER A 122 2.06 14.20 9.68
N SER A 123 2.23 12.90 9.93
CA SER A 123 2.18 12.33 11.28
C SER A 123 3.47 12.60 12.07
N TYR A 124 4.59 12.84 11.39
CA TYR A 124 5.92 12.95 12.01
C TYR A 124 6.60 14.28 11.66
N ALA A 125 6.96 15.05 12.69
CA ALA A 125 7.70 16.31 12.52
C ALA A 125 9.11 16.10 11.94
N ASN A 126 9.76 14.98 12.31
CA ASN A 126 11.19 14.74 12.03
C ASN A 126 11.47 13.76 10.87
N HIS A 127 10.45 13.19 10.24
CA HIS A 127 10.57 12.22 9.14
C HIS A 127 9.83 12.64 7.87
N THR A 128 9.60 13.94 7.73
CA THR A 128 8.98 14.47 6.52
C THR A 128 10.00 14.43 5.40
N VAL A 129 9.68 13.75 4.29
CA VAL A 129 10.51 13.80 3.07
C VAL A 129 10.68 15.24 2.63
N ARG A 130 11.86 15.54 2.12
CA ARG A 130 12.22 16.89 1.66
C ARG A 130 11.24 17.39 0.61
N GLU A 131 10.89 16.55 -0.36
CA GLU A 131 9.94 16.87 -1.44
C GLU A 131 8.59 17.35 -0.89
N ARG A 132 8.06 16.68 0.14
CA ARG A 132 6.80 17.09 0.78
C ARG A 132 6.92 18.43 1.46
N THR A 133 8.01 18.66 2.20
CA THR A 133 8.26 19.92 2.91
C THR A 133 8.47 21.07 1.95
N ASP A 134 9.29 20.87 0.92
CA ASP A 134 9.60 21.89 -0.08
C ASP A 134 8.34 22.29 -0.87
N PHE A 135 7.54 21.31 -1.27
CA PHE A 135 6.28 21.58 -1.96
C PHE A 135 5.24 22.24 -1.03
N PHE A 136 5.12 21.76 0.23
CA PHE A 136 4.27 22.44 1.22
C PHE A 136 4.58 23.93 1.29
N HIS A 137 5.84 24.29 1.44
CA HIS A 137 6.26 25.69 1.51
C HIS A 137 6.05 26.44 0.19
N ALA A 138 6.27 25.80 -0.96
CA ALA A 138 6.05 26.40 -2.26
C ALA A 138 4.56 26.76 -2.47
N LEU A 139 3.65 25.83 -2.16
CA LEU A 139 2.22 26.06 -2.30
C LEU A 139 1.68 27.04 -1.24
N ASN A 140 2.12 26.89 0.03
CA ASN A 140 1.66 27.75 1.13
C ASN A 140 2.04 29.23 0.97
N ARG A 141 3.13 29.54 0.21
CA ARG A 141 3.48 30.93 -0.16
C ARG A 141 2.53 31.56 -1.17
N ARG A 142 1.83 30.76 -1.97
CA ARG A 142 0.87 31.22 -2.98
C ARG A 142 -0.55 31.31 -2.42
N LYS A 143 -0.95 30.22 -1.79
CA LYS A 143 -2.25 30.11 -1.14
C LYS A 143 -2.11 29.24 0.09
N ARG A 144 -2.61 29.72 1.24
CA ARG A 144 -2.53 29.01 2.50
C ARG A 144 -3.13 27.62 2.38
N ILE A 145 -2.37 26.61 2.84
CA ILE A 145 -2.82 25.23 3.02
C ILE A 145 -2.85 24.89 4.50
N ASP A 146 -3.82 24.11 4.93
CA ASP A 146 -3.95 23.68 6.31
C ASP A 146 -3.14 22.42 6.57
N SER A 147 -2.42 22.38 7.69
CA SER A 147 -1.69 21.20 8.15
C SER A 147 -1.99 20.94 9.62
N PRO A 148 -3.05 20.16 9.93
CA PRO A 148 -3.43 19.84 11.31
C PRO A 148 -2.65 18.68 11.90
N GLY A 149 -1.75 18.03 11.16
CA GLY A 149 -0.91 16.94 11.61
C GLY A 149 0.19 17.39 12.59
N ARG A 150 0.93 16.44 13.17
CA ARG A 150 2.06 16.76 14.06
C ARG A 150 3.23 17.40 13.32
N GLY A 151 3.43 17.02 12.05
CA GLY A 151 4.44 17.62 11.17
C GLY A 151 3.85 18.78 10.39
N LEU A 152 4.61 19.88 10.26
CA LEU A 152 4.22 21.10 9.55
C LEU A 152 2.93 21.77 10.09
N ASN A 153 2.59 21.52 11.36
CA ASN A 153 1.35 22.04 11.94
C ASN A 153 1.28 23.58 11.88
N ASN A 154 0.24 24.08 11.24
CA ASN A 154 -0.04 25.53 11.14
C ASN A 154 -1.47 25.90 11.55
N THR A 155 -2.25 24.93 12.07
CA THR A 155 -3.63 25.14 12.48
C THR A 155 -3.80 25.28 13.99
N GLY A 156 -2.75 24.97 14.77
CA GLY A 156 -2.81 24.91 16.23
C GLY A 156 -3.60 23.71 16.77
N PHE A 157 -4.13 22.87 15.90
CA PHE A 157 -4.90 21.69 16.26
C PHE A 157 -4.03 20.42 16.11
N SER A 158 -3.94 19.59 17.15
CA SER A 158 -3.16 18.35 17.15
C SER A 158 -4.08 17.15 17.31
N GLY A 159 -4.81 16.82 16.29
CA GLY A 159 -5.65 15.63 16.28
C GLY A 159 -6.41 15.53 14.95
N ILE A 160 -6.25 14.40 14.29
CA ILE A 160 -7.03 14.08 13.12
C ILE A 160 -8.09 13.11 13.64
N GLY A 161 -9.32 13.57 13.82
CA GLY A 161 -10.44 12.68 14.13
C GLY A 161 -10.70 11.71 12.96
N ASP A 162 -11.79 11.87 12.26
CA ASP A 162 -12.06 11.13 11.03
C ASP A 162 -11.29 11.76 9.85
N LYS A 163 -10.26 11.04 9.36
CA LYS A 163 -9.44 11.47 8.23
C LYS A 163 -10.26 11.62 6.95
N LEU A 164 -11.20 10.71 6.70
CA LEU A 164 -12.03 10.75 5.51
C LEU A 164 -12.95 11.98 5.52
N ALA A 165 -13.57 12.28 6.65
CA ALA A 165 -14.39 13.48 6.83
C ALA A 165 -13.54 14.76 6.68
N LEU A 166 -12.30 14.74 7.19
CA LEU A 166 -11.38 15.85 6.99
C LEU A 166 -11.09 16.05 5.49
N ASP A 167 -10.63 15.01 4.80
CA ASP A 167 -10.30 15.09 3.38
C ASP A 167 -11.52 15.56 2.56
N ARG A 168 -12.73 15.13 2.88
CA ARG A 168 -13.98 15.57 2.21
C ARG A 168 -14.19 17.06 2.23
N SER A 169 -13.73 17.76 3.27
CA SER A 169 -13.90 19.21 3.36
C SER A 169 -12.94 20.03 2.47
N TYR A 170 -11.93 19.37 1.89
CA TYR A 170 -10.91 20.02 1.07
C TYR A 170 -11.04 19.68 -0.41
N ARG A 171 -10.74 20.66 -1.26
CA ARG A 171 -10.66 20.49 -2.72
C ARG A 171 -9.44 19.66 -3.12
N PHE A 172 -8.30 19.91 -2.47
CA PHE A 172 -7.03 19.22 -2.73
C PHE A 172 -6.47 18.58 -1.47
N VAL A 173 -5.77 17.47 -1.63
CA VAL A 173 -5.02 16.82 -0.55
C VAL A 173 -3.58 16.59 -1.01
N LEU A 174 -2.62 17.04 -0.20
CA LEU A 174 -1.19 16.76 -0.43
C LEU A 174 -0.89 15.29 -0.16
N ALA A 175 -0.76 14.53 -1.23
CA ALA A 175 -0.65 13.07 -1.25
C ALA A 175 0.78 12.59 -1.58
N PHE A 176 1.80 13.22 -0.96
CA PHE A 176 3.20 12.85 -1.18
C PHE A 176 3.59 11.64 -0.33
N GLU A 177 4.11 10.63 -0.98
CA GLU A 177 4.61 9.43 -0.30
C GLU A 177 5.88 9.72 0.53
N ASN A 178 6.23 8.79 1.41
CA ASN A 178 7.43 8.91 2.23
C ASN A 178 8.72 8.59 1.44
N LYS A 179 8.58 7.96 0.28
CA LYS A 179 9.70 7.56 -0.60
C LYS A 179 9.20 7.44 -2.03
N GLU A 180 10.05 7.80 -2.99
CA GLU A 180 9.85 7.45 -4.38
C GLU A 180 10.27 5.98 -4.59
N ARG A 181 9.30 5.12 -4.92
CA ARG A 181 9.52 3.69 -5.25
C ARG A 181 8.45 3.23 -6.23
N LEU A 182 8.83 2.39 -7.18
CA LEU A 182 7.91 1.77 -8.12
C LEU A 182 6.93 0.85 -7.37
N GLY A 183 5.65 1.01 -7.68
CA GLY A 183 4.56 0.29 -7.04
C GLY A 183 4.16 0.79 -5.65
N TRP A 184 4.93 1.71 -5.04
CA TRP A 184 4.66 2.23 -3.70
C TRP A 184 3.63 3.36 -3.74
N THR A 185 2.37 2.98 -3.93
CA THR A 185 1.21 3.86 -3.79
C THR A 185 0.41 3.40 -2.57
N THR A 186 0.17 4.32 -1.63
CA THR A 186 -0.46 4.01 -0.34
C THR A 186 -1.85 4.64 -0.22
N GLU A 187 -2.41 4.60 1.00
CA GLU A 187 -3.64 5.27 1.37
C GLU A 187 -3.65 6.77 1.03
N LYS A 188 -2.48 7.37 0.80
CA LYS A 188 -2.37 8.80 0.44
C LYS A 188 -2.97 9.12 -0.92
N MET A 189 -2.96 8.16 -1.85
CA MET A 189 -3.69 8.28 -3.11
C MET A 189 -5.16 7.84 -2.93
N TYR A 190 -5.37 6.73 -2.23
CA TYR A 190 -6.68 6.12 -2.09
C TYR A 190 -7.68 7.01 -1.31
N ASP A 191 -7.28 7.51 -0.11
CA ASP A 191 -8.19 8.23 0.78
C ASP A 191 -8.73 9.53 0.17
N PRO A 192 -7.90 10.41 -0.44
CA PRO A 192 -8.41 11.59 -1.11
C PRO A 192 -9.38 11.27 -2.25
N LEU A 193 -9.06 10.26 -3.07
CA LEU A 193 -9.96 9.83 -4.14
C LEU A 193 -11.29 9.33 -3.59
N GLN A 194 -11.28 8.55 -2.49
CA GLN A 194 -12.50 8.13 -1.81
C GLN A 194 -13.29 9.31 -1.23
N ALA A 195 -12.59 10.34 -0.79
CA ALA A 195 -13.17 11.57 -0.26
C ALA A 195 -13.66 12.54 -1.35
N TYR A 196 -13.55 12.20 -2.63
CA TYR A 196 -13.80 13.13 -3.74
C TYR A 196 -12.94 14.40 -3.65
N SER A 197 -11.71 14.28 -3.20
CA SER A 197 -10.72 15.35 -3.22
C SER A 197 -9.65 15.04 -4.26
N VAL A 198 -9.11 16.08 -4.89
CA VAL A 198 -8.07 15.90 -5.90
C VAL A 198 -6.71 15.68 -5.22
N PRO A 199 -6.10 14.49 -5.32
CA PRO A 199 -4.76 14.26 -4.80
C PRO A 199 -3.72 15.08 -5.58
N ILE A 200 -2.80 15.74 -4.87
CA ILE A 200 -1.54 16.22 -5.45
C ILE A 200 -0.50 15.18 -5.08
N PHE A 201 -0.16 14.31 -6.02
CA PHE A 201 0.56 13.07 -5.74
C PHE A 201 2.03 13.12 -6.16
N TRP A 202 2.91 12.61 -5.28
CA TRP A 202 4.31 12.32 -5.57
C TRP A 202 4.73 11.00 -4.91
N GLY A 203 5.52 10.20 -5.61
CA GLY A 203 6.09 8.95 -5.07
C GLY A 203 6.26 7.89 -6.13
N ASP A 204 5.21 7.14 -6.44
CA ASP A 204 5.24 6.07 -7.42
C ASP A 204 5.09 6.60 -8.85
N ARG A 205 6.14 6.47 -9.66
CA ARG A 205 6.08 6.83 -11.09
C ARG A 205 5.16 5.92 -11.91
N GLN A 206 4.78 4.76 -11.36
CA GLN A 206 3.82 3.85 -12.01
C GLN A 206 2.37 4.14 -11.60
N ALA A 207 2.10 5.09 -10.71
CA ALA A 207 0.74 5.43 -10.30
C ALA A 207 -0.22 5.68 -11.49
N PRO A 208 0.19 6.36 -12.59
CA PRO A 208 -0.66 6.54 -13.77
C PRO A 208 -1.02 5.22 -14.51
N LYS A 209 -0.33 4.12 -14.22
CA LYS A 209 -0.69 2.79 -14.76
C LYS A 209 -1.95 2.24 -14.11
N TYR A 210 -2.17 2.55 -12.84
CA TYR A 210 -3.24 2.00 -12.03
C TYR A 210 -4.39 3.00 -11.86
N PHE A 211 -4.04 4.27 -11.65
CA PHE A 211 -4.99 5.36 -11.45
C PHE A 211 -5.10 6.22 -12.70
N ASN A 212 -6.31 6.68 -12.99
CA ASN A 212 -6.54 7.59 -14.10
C ASN A 212 -5.83 8.94 -13.85
N PRO A 213 -4.89 9.37 -14.73
CA PRO A 213 -4.17 10.63 -14.58
C PRO A 213 -5.06 11.87 -14.53
N GLU A 214 -6.28 11.77 -15.05
CA GLU A 214 -7.26 12.88 -14.99
C GLU A 214 -7.89 13.04 -13.60
N ALA A 215 -7.71 12.06 -12.68
CA ALA A 215 -8.28 12.10 -11.33
C ALA A 215 -7.32 12.67 -10.27
N PHE A 216 -6.06 12.96 -10.61
CA PHE A 216 -5.07 13.50 -9.67
C PHE A 216 -4.04 14.38 -10.37
N ILE A 217 -3.40 15.27 -9.63
CA ILE A 217 -2.29 16.09 -10.13
C ILE A 217 -0.99 15.35 -9.83
N ASN A 218 -0.30 14.88 -10.87
CA ASN A 218 0.94 14.13 -10.72
C ASN A 218 2.14 15.10 -10.64
N ALA A 219 2.79 15.16 -9.49
CA ALA A 219 3.94 16.05 -9.27
C ALA A 219 5.13 15.75 -10.18
N HIS A 220 5.25 14.52 -10.70
CA HIS A 220 6.31 14.14 -11.63
C HIS A 220 6.18 14.78 -13.04
N ASP A 221 5.03 15.38 -13.35
CA ASP A 221 4.80 16.04 -14.63
C ASP A 221 5.34 17.49 -14.67
N PHE A 222 5.85 17.99 -13.53
CA PHE A 222 6.33 19.35 -13.35
C PHE A 222 7.84 19.39 -13.11
N ARG A 223 8.49 20.45 -13.60
CA ARG A 223 9.95 20.63 -13.50
C ARG A 223 10.40 21.12 -12.12
N SER A 224 9.48 21.71 -11.35
CA SER A 224 9.76 22.27 -10.02
C SER A 224 8.51 22.31 -9.15
N HIS A 225 8.73 22.38 -7.83
CA HIS A 225 7.65 22.59 -6.87
C HIS A 225 6.94 23.93 -7.06
N GLN A 226 7.63 24.93 -7.61
CA GLN A 226 7.03 26.23 -7.92
C GLN A 226 6.04 26.12 -9.07
N GLU A 227 6.43 25.45 -10.17
CA GLU A 227 5.55 25.22 -11.31
C GLU A 227 4.31 24.39 -10.91
N LEU A 228 4.51 23.32 -10.12
CA LEU A 228 3.40 22.54 -9.57
C LEU A 228 2.48 23.38 -8.70
N ALA A 229 3.02 24.25 -7.82
CA ALA A 229 2.22 25.10 -6.95
C ALA A 229 1.42 26.13 -7.76
N ASP A 230 2.01 26.72 -8.81
CA ASP A 230 1.32 27.63 -9.72
C ASP A 230 0.18 26.92 -10.45
N TYR A 231 0.42 25.67 -10.91
CA TYR A 231 -0.60 24.87 -11.56
C TYR A 231 -1.76 24.53 -10.63
N VAL A 232 -1.50 24.10 -9.39
CA VAL A 232 -2.55 23.82 -8.39
C VAL A 232 -3.40 25.07 -8.13
N CYS A 233 -2.79 26.24 -7.99
CA CYS A 233 -3.52 27.50 -7.85
C CYS A 233 -4.33 27.83 -9.10
N HIS A 234 -3.82 27.55 -10.30
CA HIS A 234 -4.56 27.72 -11.55
C HIS A 234 -5.78 26.80 -11.63
N VAL A 235 -5.62 25.50 -11.28
CA VAL A 235 -6.75 24.55 -11.21
C VAL A 235 -7.81 25.05 -10.22
N ASP A 236 -7.37 25.54 -9.05
CA ASP A 236 -8.28 26.06 -8.03
C ASP A 236 -9.06 27.31 -8.49
N ALA A 237 -8.42 28.17 -9.28
CA ALA A 237 -9.01 29.38 -9.81
C ALA A 237 -9.87 29.17 -11.08
N THR A 238 -9.81 27.98 -11.69
CA THR A 238 -10.49 27.63 -12.94
C THR A 238 -11.55 26.57 -12.67
N PRO A 239 -12.84 26.94 -12.46
CA PRO A 239 -13.89 25.98 -12.07
C PRO A 239 -14.01 24.78 -12.99
N GLU A 240 -13.93 25.01 -14.31
CA GLU A 240 -14.06 23.93 -15.32
C GLU A 240 -12.91 22.95 -15.25
N LEU A 241 -11.69 23.40 -14.96
CA LEU A 241 -10.52 22.55 -14.83
C LEU A 241 -10.57 21.75 -13.53
N TYR A 242 -10.96 22.38 -12.42
CA TYR A 242 -11.17 21.66 -11.15
C TYR A 242 -12.26 20.59 -11.29
N GLU A 243 -13.36 20.92 -11.96
CA GLU A 243 -14.47 20.00 -12.17
C GLU A 243 -14.05 18.76 -12.99
N ARG A 244 -13.15 18.91 -13.96
CA ARG A 244 -12.59 17.78 -14.71
C ARG A 244 -11.87 16.81 -13.78
N TYR A 245 -10.99 17.30 -12.90
CA TYR A 245 -10.30 16.47 -11.92
C TYR A 245 -11.27 15.81 -10.95
N LEU A 246 -12.22 16.57 -10.42
CA LEU A 246 -13.16 16.10 -9.41
C LEU A 246 -14.06 14.96 -9.93
N ARG A 247 -14.51 15.08 -11.18
CA ARG A 247 -15.43 14.12 -11.81
C ARG A 247 -14.72 12.97 -12.50
N ALA A 248 -13.43 13.05 -12.71
CA ALA A 248 -12.68 11.95 -13.31
C ALA A 248 -12.80 10.68 -12.48
N THR A 249 -12.99 9.56 -13.15
CA THR A 249 -13.01 8.26 -12.48
C THR A 249 -11.63 7.93 -11.94
N PRO A 250 -11.48 7.52 -10.67
CA PRO A 250 -10.18 7.19 -10.06
C PRO A 250 -9.39 6.12 -10.82
N PHE A 251 -10.07 5.16 -11.41
CA PHE A 251 -9.48 4.10 -12.23
C PHE A 251 -9.77 4.31 -13.71
N HIS A 252 -8.87 3.84 -14.56
CA HIS A 252 -9.10 3.79 -16.01
C HIS A 252 -10.41 3.08 -16.33
N GLN A 253 -11.22 3.66 -17.20
CA GLN A 253 -12.51 3.12 -17.61
C GLN A 253 -13.47 2.81 -16.44
N ASN A 254 -13.22 3.38 -15.27
CA ASN A 254 -13.98 3.13 -14.04
C ASN A 254 -13.96 1.64 -13.60
N VAL A 255 -12.87 0.94 -13.88
CA VAL A 255 -12.68 -0.48 -13.55
C VAL A 255 -11.46 -0.63 -12.64
N ALA A 256 -11.63 -1.35 -11.53
CA ALA A 256 -10.53 -1.63 -10.61
C ALA A 256 -9.40 -2.40 -11.33
N PRO A 257 -8.14 -1.97 -11.21
CA PRO A 257 -7.02 -2.67 -11.81
C PRO A 257 -6.88 -4.11 -11.29
N GLU A 258 -6.43 -5.01 -12.16
CA GLU A 258 -6.19 -6.42 -11.79
C GLU A 258 -5.19 -6.56 -10.64
N GLU A 259 -4.26 -5.61 -10.52
CA GLU A 259 -3.26 -5.56 -9.44
C GLU A 259 -3.89 -5.52 -8.04
N PHE A 260 -5.16 -5.10 -7.91
CA PHE A 260 -5.90 -5.03 -6.66
C PHE A 260 -6.81 -6.25 -6.44
N SER A 261 -6.83 -7.20 -7.39
CA SER A 261 -7.73 -8.34 -7.32
C SER A 261 -7.19 -9.46 -6.41
N GLN A 262 -8.08 -10.03 -5.61
CA GLN A 262 -7.79 -11.22 -4.80
C GLN A 262 -7.52 -12.45 -5.69
N GLU A 263 -8.15 -12.52 -6.86
CA GLU A 263 -7.92 -13.59 -7.83
C GLU A 263 -6.47 -13.65 -8.32
N ARG A 264 -5.82 -12.48 -8.53
CA ARG A 264 -4.39 -12.42 -8.88
C ARG A 264 -3.51 -12.95 -7.75
N VAL A 265 -3.87 -12.66 -6.51
CA VAL A 265 -3.20 -13.22 -5.32
C VAL A 265 -3.36 -14.74 -5.29
N LEU A 266 -4.57 -15.24 -5.50
CA LEU A 266 -4.85 -16.68 -5.54
C LEU A 266 -4.05 -17.37 -6.64
N ARG A 267 -4.04 -16.83 -7.88
CA ARG A 267 -3.24 -17.38 -9.00
C ARG A 267 -1.73 -17.43 -8.67
N PHE A 268 -1.21 -16.44 -7.96
CA PHE A 268 0.17 -16.46 -7.54
C PHE A 268 0.48 -17.58 -6.54
N PHE A 269 -0.39 -17.79 -5.57
CA PHE A 269 -0.28 -18.92 -4.64
C PHE A 269 -0.41 -20.26 -5.38
N GLU A 270 -1.34 -20.42 -6.31
CA GLU A 270 -1.48 -21.62 -7.13
C GLU A 270 -0.21 -21.94 -7.92
N LYS A 271 0.42 -20.91 -8.51
CA LYS A 271 1.73 -21.04 -9.16
C LYS A 271 2.79 -21.56 -8.18
N ILE A 272 2.82 -21.05 -6.95
CA ILE A 272 3.77 -21.51 -5.91
C ILE A 272 3.48 -22.94 -5.51
N PHE A 273 2.23 -23.31 -5.28
CA PHE A 273 1.83 -24.63 -4.81
C PHE A 273 2.08 -25.72 -5.87
N SER A 274 1.96 -25.38 -7.14
CA SER A 274 2.26 -26.30 -8.26
C SER A 274 3.75 -26.37 -8.58
N ALA A 275 4.56 -25.40 -8.13
CA ALA A 275 5.98 -25.37 -8.43
C ALA A 275 6.75 -26.41 -7.60
N ARG A 276 7.33 -27.40 -8.28
CA ARG A 276 8.17 -28.43 -7.64
C ARG A 276 9.60 -27.91 -7.45
N ILE A 277 9.77 -26.89 -6.59
CA ILE A 277 11.09 -26.33 -6.31
C ILE A 277 11.72 -27.01 -5.08
N ARG A 278 13.04 -27.06 -5.05
CA ARG A 278 13.77 -27.33 -3.82
C ARG A 278 13.84 -26.05 -2.99
N PRO A 279 13.21 -25.98 -1.80
CA PRO A 279 13.20 -24.79 -0.97
C PRO A 279 14.59 -24.25 -0.65
N VAL A 280 14.74 -22.93 -0.57
CA VAL A 280 15.99 -22.28 -0.17
C VAL A 280 16.47 -22.78 1.19
N ALA A 281 15.56 -23.07 2.11
CA ALA A 281 15.86 -23.65 3.42
C ALA A 281 16.64 -24.96 3.32
N GLN A 282 16.35 -25.79 2.31
CA GLN A 282 17.02 -27.10 2.09
C GLN A 282 18.36 -26.96 1.35
N ARG A 283 18.65 -25.81 0.76
CA ARG A 283 19.92 -25.55 0.07
C ARG A 283 21.04 -25.13 1.03
N ARG A 284 20.71 -24.84 2.31
CA ARG A 284 21.66 -24.38 3.31
C ARG A 284 22.25 -25.54 4.10
N TRP A 285 23.54 -25.71 3.98
CA TRP A 285 24.31 -26.74 4.73
C TRP A 285 24.24 -26.55 6.26
N PHE A 286 23.89 -25.34 6.74
CA PHE A 286 23.85 -24.99 8.16
C PHE A 286 22.46 -24.91 8.79
N PHE A 287 21.42 -25.43 8.15
CA PHE A 287 20.05 -25.33 8.67
C PHE A 287 19.93 -25.90 10.10
N GLY A 288 20.60 -27.01 10.38
CA GLY A 288 20.62 -27.61 11.71
C GLY A 288 21.28 -26.73 12.79
N LEU A 289 22.39 -26.09 12.45
CA LEU A 289 23.10 -25.17 13.38
C LEU A 289 22.27 -23.89 13.69
N THR A 290 21.55 -23.40 12.71
CA THR A 290 20.66 -22.25 12.91
C THR A 290 19.49 -22.62 13.83
N LYS A 291 18.88 -23.78 13.63
CA LYS A 291 17.83 -24.34 14.49
C LYS A 291 18.30 -24.50 15.92
N TRP A 292 19.48 -25.10 16.11
CA TRP A 292 20.09 -25.31 17.42
C TRP A 292 20.42 -23.98 18.15
N ARG A 293 20.97 -22.99 17.44
CA ARG A 293 21.28 -21.67 17.99
C ARG A 293 20.02 -20.90 18.40
N LEU A 294 18.95 -20.98 17.61
CA LEU A 294 17.67 -20.33 17.92
C LEU A 294 16.95 -21.03 19.08
N ALA A 295 16.96 -22.35 19.14
CA ALA A 295 16.41 -23.11 20.27
C ALA A 295 17.11 -22.77 21.59
N LYS A 296 18.46 -22.68 21.59
CA LYS A 296 19.24 -22.26 22.76
C LYS A 296 18.93 -20.82 23.19
N ARG A 297 18.75 -19.90 22.22
CA ARG A 297 18.53 -18.47 22.49
C ARG A 297 17.13 -18.17 23.00
N ASN A 298 16.12 -18.93 22.57
CA ASN A 298 14.72 -18.70 22.90
C ASN A 298 14.16 -19.62 23.98
N LYS A 299 15.00 -20.47 24.63
CA LYS A 299 14.56 -21.47 25.63
C LYS A 299 13.30 -22.23 25.16
N LEU A 300 13.22 -22.60 23.88
CA LEU A 300 12.15 -23.45 23.41
C LEU A 300 12.34 -24.85 24.01
N PRO A 301 11.26 -25.50 24.51
CA PRO A 301 11.36 -26.86 25.02
C PRO A 301 11.94 -27.76 23.95
N THR A 302 12.93 -28.53 24.31
CA THR A 302 13.44 -29.64 23.51
C THR A 302 12.51 -30.82 23.79
N GLU A 303 11.51 -31.03 22.98
CA GLU A 303 10.83 -32.28 22.78
C GLU A 303 10.86 -32.65 21.29
#